data_92ee0bb02fc2db0f120321f6c8dc0b29
#
_entry.id   92ee0bb02fc2db0f120321f6c8dc0b29
#
_cell.length_a   1.000
_cell.length_b   1.000
_cell.length_c   1.000
_cell.angle_alpha   90.00
_cell.angle_beta   90.00
_cell.angle_gamma   90.00
#
_symmetry.space_group_name_H-M   'P 1'
#
loop_
_entity.id
_entity.type
_entity.pdbx_description
1 polymer ?
#
loop_
_entity_poly.entity_id
_entity_poly.type
_entity_poly.pdbx_seq_one_letter_code
_entity_poly.pdbx_strand_id
1 'polypeptide(L)'
;VMSWVAAGFAIAGFAIVHIVLSRGMMRVAAAILTVFAILAAAIGIDQSYGEYATIGSLFGEDSYSQADLTGLAKRKDLITVAQWRKQAANGTIRNIPANGTVNKIDIPATKSQFEARKALVYLPPAALADSKRKPALPVVLMLSGQPGSPGRVFQAGGIQTMMDGYAKTHDGLAPIVIAADQLGADSHNTLCVDSKVYGNALTYRRTWSTG
;
A
#
# COMPACT_ATOMS: atom_id res chain seq x y z
N VAL A 1 15.35 3.78 -16.99
CA VAL A 1 16.64 3.96 -17.70
C VAL A 1 17.17 5.39 -17.51
N MET A 2 16.32 6.43 -17.60
CA MET A 2 16.77 7.85 -17.43
C MET A 2 17.29 8.19 -16.02
N SER A 3 16.80 7.58 -14.96
CA SER A 3 17.21 7.90 -13.59
C SER A 3 18.65 7.48 -13.25
N TRP A 4 19.10 6.36 -13.75
CA TRP A 4 20.49 5.88 -13.55
C TRP A 4 21.52 6.74 -14.28
N VAL A 5 21.15 7.26 -15.46
CA VAL A 5 21.99 8.17 -16.21
C VAL A 5 22.15 9.50 -15.47
N ALA A 6 21.05 10.05 -14.92
CA ALA A 6 21.09 11.27 -14.13
C ALA A 6 21.93 11.11 -12.84
N ALA A 7 21.83 9.97 -12.15
CA ALA A 7 22.65 9.65 -10.99
C ALA A 7 24.14 9.52 -11.36
N GLY A 8 24.46 8.90 -12.49
CA GLY A 8 25.81 8.78 -13.02
C GLY A 8 26.44 10.14 -13.33
N PHE A 9 25.72 11.05 -13.95
CA PHE A 9 26.18 12.41 -14.22
C PHE A 9 26.37 13.25 -12.96
N ALA A 10 25.51 13.10 -11.97
CA ALA A 10 25.67 13.79 -10.68
C ALA A 10 26.94 13.34 -9.94
N ILE A 11 27.22 12.04 -9.92
CA ILE A 11 28.43 11.47 -9.29
C ILE A 11 29.70 11.89 -10.04
N ALA A 12 29.70 11.85 -11.38
CA ALA A 12 30.84 12.27 -12.21
C ALA A 12 31.10 13.77 -12.08
N GLY A 13 30.07 14.59 -12.14
CA GLY A 13 30.18 16.04 -11.93
C GLY A 13 30.76 16.39 -10.57
N PHE A 14 30.37 15.68 -9.53
CA PHE A 14 30.91 15.87 -8.19
C PHE A 14 32.39 15.48 -8.07
N ALA A 15 32.80 14.35 -8.66
CA ALA A 15 34.20 13.94 -8.64
C ALA A 15 35.10 15.00 -9.29
N ILE A 16 34.65 15.59 -10.41
CA ILE A 16 35.38 16.65 -11.12
C ILE A 16 35.47 17.92 -10.24
N VAL A 17 34.36 18.36 -9.64
CA VAL A 17 34.32 19.53 -8.75
C VAL A 17 35.21 19.32 -7.53
N HIS A 18 35.22 18.11 -6.95
CA HIS A 18 36.04 17.77 -5.79
C HIS A 18 37.57 17.76 -6.12
N ILE A 19 37.93 17.34 -7.32
CA ILE A 19 39.33 17.33 -7.79
C ILE A 19 39.81 18.75 -8.07
N VAL A 20 38.98 19.61 -8.62
CA VAL A 20 39.34 20.96 -9.05
C VAL A 20 39.38 21.98 -7.88
N LEU A 21 38.53 21.80 -6.85
CA LEU A 21 38.38 22.74 -5.74
C LEU A 21 39.31 22.39 -4.57
N SER A 22 40.54 22.94 -4.58
CA SER A 22 41.59 22.67 -3.60
C SER A 22 41.51 23.42 -2.28
N ARG A 23 40.51 24.26 -1.99
CA ARG A 23 40.41 25.09 -0.79
C ARG A 23 39.31 24.62 0.20
N GLY A 24 39.64 24.57 1.50
CA GLY A 24 38.90 23.90 2.57
C GLY A 24 37.38 24.16 2.64
N MET A 25 36.91 25.43 2.59
CA MET A 25 35.50 25.77 2.71
C MET A 25 34.65 25.26 1.50
N MET A 26 35.24 25.26 0.30
CA MET A 26 34.57 24.75 -0.90
C MET A 26 34.46 23.22 -0.92
N ARG A 27 35.39 22.51 -0.30
CA ARG A 27 35.30 21.04 -0.14
C ARG A 27 34.13 20.65 0.79
N VAL A 28 33.93 21.40 1.88
CA VAL A 28 32.82 21.19 2.81
C VAL A 28 31.49 21.45 2.11
N ALA A 29 31.37 22.57 1.38
CA ALA A 29 30.16 22.90 0.61
C ALA A 29 29.85 21.83 -0.46
N ALA A 30 30.86 21.35 -1.19
CA ALA A 30 30.72 20.29 -2.16
C ALA A 30 30.27 18.96 -1.52
N ALA A 31 30.82 18.59 -0.36
CA ALA A 31 30.40 17.41 0.37
C ALA A 31 28.93 17.48 0.80
N ILE A 32 28.51 18.63 1.35
CA ILE A 32 27.12 18.87 1.74
C ILE A 32 26.19 18.77 0.53
N LEU A 33 26.50 19.43 -0.58
CA LEU A 33 25.70 19.36 -1.80
C LEU A 33 25.57 17.93 -2.33
N THR A 34 26.61 17.11 -2.22
CA THR A 34 26.53 15.70 -2.61
C THR A 34 25.61 14.90 -1.73
N VAL A 35 25.68 15.09 -0.43
CA VAL A 35 24.76 14.41 0.50
C VAL A 35 23.31 14.77 0.13
N PHE A 36 23.03 16.05 -0.12
CA PHE A 36 21.69 16.48 -0.55
C PHE A 36 21.29 15.89 -1.91
N ALA A 37 22.20 15.82 -2.87
CA ALA A 37 21.92 15.21 -4.17
C ALA A 37 21.63 13.71 -4.05
N ILE A 38 22.37 12.98 -3.22
CA ILE A 38 22.13 11.57 -2.95
C ILE A 38 20.77 11.36 -2.27
N LEU A 39 20.44 12.18 -1.26
CA LEU A 39 19.14 12.13 -0.59
C LEU A 39 18.01 12.44 -1.55
N ALA A 40 18.12 13.48 -2.37
CA ALA A 40 17.12 13.82 -3.38
C ALA A 40 16.93 12.70 -4.41
N ALA A 41 18.01 12.06 -4.85
CA ALA A 41 17.95 10.92 -5.76
C ALA A 41 17.27 9.71 -5.09
N ALA A 42 17.59 9.42 -3.83
CA ALA A 42 16.97 8.35 -3.05
C ALA A 42 15.46 8.58 -2.89
N ILE A 43 15.05 9.81 -2.54
CA ILE A 43 13.63 10.19 -2.44
C ILE A 43 12.93 10.06 -3.81
N GLY A 44 13.56 10.49 -4.89
CA GLY A 44 12.99 10.37 -6.24
C GLY A 44 12.82 8.91 -6.69
N ILE A 45 13.74 8.04 -6.32
CA ILE A 45 13.64 6.60 -6.55
C ILE A 45 12.50 6.02 -5.70
N ASP A 46 12.46 6.38 -4.42
CA ASP A 46 11.41 5.88 -3.52
C ASP A 46 10.01 6.29 -3.96
N GLN A 47 9.82 7.53 -4.42
CA GLN A 47 8.54 7.97 -4.98
C GLN A 47 8.10 7.15 -6.20
N SER A 48 9.05 6.64 -6.98
CA SER A 48 8.74 5.82 -8.16
C SER A 48 8.40 4.38 -7.80
N TYR A 49 8.98 3.86 -6.73
CA TYR A 49 8.77 2.47 -6.28
C TYR A 49 7.77 2.36 -5.13
N GLY A 50 7.51 3.44 -4.39
CA GLY A 50 6.57 3.48 -3.26
C GLY A 50 6.95 2.54 -2.12
N GLU A 51 8.26 2.41 -1.84
CA GLU A 51 8.75 1.53 -0.78
C GLU A 51 8.47 2.10 0.60
N TYR A 52 8.73 3.40 0.78
CA TYR A 52 8.63 4.08 2.07
C TYR A 52 7.69 5.26 1.98
N ALA A 53 6.49 5.14 2.55
CA ALA A 53 5.49 6.22 2.55
C ALA A 53 5.89 7.40 3.44
N THR A 54 6.73 7.16 4.43
CA THR A 54 7.15 8.15 5.43
C THR A 54 8.59 7.90 5.84
N ILE A 55 9.25 8.92 6.41
CA ILE A 55 10.58 8.76 7.01
C ILE A 55 10.56 7.71 8.13
N GLY A 56 9.46 7.60 8.89
CA GLY A 56 9.28 6.56 9.92
C GLY A 56 9.34 5.15 9.36
N SER A 57 8.80 4.92 8.15
CA SER A 57 8.83 3.60 7.51
C SER A 57 10.23 3.14 7.12
N LEU A 58 11.20 4.04 6.91
CA LEU A 58 12.62 3.71 6.77
C LEU A 58 13.21 3.07 8.03
N PHE A 59 12.63 3.37 9.19
CA PHE A 59 13.04 2.84 10.50
C PHE A 59 12.13 1.72 11.00
N GLY A 60 11.29 1.16 10.12
CA GLY A 60 10.38 0.07 10.46
C GLY A 60 9.10 0.50 11.18
N GLU A 61 8.81 1.81 11.26
CA GLU A 61 7.53 2.27 11.80
C GLU A 61 6.41 1.99 10.81
N ASP A 62 5.46 1.20 11.26
CA ASP A 62 4.27 0.85 10.50
C ASP A 62 3.26 2.00 10.47
N SER A 63 3.03 2.56 9.30
CA SER A 63 2.09 3.69 9.10
C SER A 63 0.61 3.30 9.20
N TYR A 64 0.28 2.01 9.24
CA TYR A 64 -1.11 1.53 9.20
C TYR A 64 -1.52 0.89 10.52
N SER A 65 -2.71 1.25 11.01
CA SER A 65 -3.31 0.66 12.21
C SER A 65 -3.77 -0.78 11.94
N GLN A 66 -3.71 -1.62 12.97
CA GLN A 66 -4.32 -2.96 12.91
C GLN A 66 -5.83 -2.84 12.98
N ALA A 67 -6.57 -3.51 12.10
CA ALA A 67 -8.03 -3.62 12.18
C ALA A 67 -8.47 -5.06 12.44
N ASP A 68 -9.52 -5.20 13.23
CA ASP A 68 -10.28 -6.44 13.34
C ASP A 68 -11.51 -6.34 12.43
N LEU A 69 -11.51 -7.09 11.35
CA LEU A 69 -12.60 -7.15 10.39
C LEU A 69 -13.62 -8.27 10.69
N THR A 70 -13.45 -9.01 11.79
CA THR A 70 -14.32 -10.15 12.16
C THR A 70 -15.80 -9.73 12.23
N GLY A 71 -16.05 -8.51 12.70
CA GLY A 71 -17.40 -7.94 12.77
C GLY A 71 -17.99 -7.58 11.39
N LEU A 72 -17.16 -7.25 10.40
CA LEU A 72 -17.62 -6.95 9.05
C LEU A 72 -17.94 -8.23 8.27
N ALA A 73 -17.11 -9.26 8.39
CA ALA A 73 -17.28 -10.54 7.70
C ALA A 73 -18.55 -11.30 8.15
N LYS A 74 -19.00 -11.10 9.38
CA LYS A 74 -20.19 -11.79 9.95
C LYS A 74 -21.51 -11.05 9.71
N ARG A 75 -21.51 -9.89 9.04
CA ARG A 75 -22.74 -9.11 8.84
C ARG A 75 -23.65 -9.77 7.80
N LYS A 76 -24.87 -10.07 8.22
CA LYS A 76 -25.94 -10.59 7.36
C LYS A 76 -26.89 -9.49 6.84
N ASP A 77 -26.81 -8.27 7.39
CA ASP A 77 -27.74 -7.18 7.11
C ASP A 77 -27.19 -6.21 6.07
N LEU A 78 -26.71 -6.75 4.96
CA LEU A 78 -26.23 -5.92 3.85
C LEU A 78 -27.41 -5.46 2.99
N ILE A 79 -27.30 -4.23 2.47
CA ILE A 79 -28.22 -3.67 1.48
C ILE A 79 -27.54 -3.57 0.11
N THR A 80 -28.35 -3.54 -0.94
CA THR A 80 -27.83 -3.34 -2.28
C THR A 80 -27.28 -1.93 -2.46
N VAL A 81 -26.38 -1.75 -3.44
CA VAL A 81 -25.85 -0.43 -3.81
C VAL A 81 -26.97 0.53 -4.19
N ALA A 82 -28.01 0.05 -4.88
CA ALA A 82 -29.17 0.87 -5.24
C ALA A 82 -29.96 1.36 -4.01
N GLN A 83 -30.16 0.48 -3.02
CA GLN A 83 -30.79 0.85 -1.76
C GLN A 83 -29.93 1.86 -0.96
N TRP A 84 -28.62 1.69 -0.95
CA TRP A 84 -27.69 2.63 -0.34
C TRP A 84 -27.83 4.01 -0.95
N ARG A 85 -27.71 4.14 -2.28
CA ARG A 85 -27.84 5.42 -3.00
C ARG A 85 -29.18 6.11 -2.69
N LYS A 86 -30.27 5.35 -2.69
CA LYS A 86 -31.59 5.89 -2.32
C LYS A 86 -31.62 6.44 -0.88
N GLN A 87 -31.01 5.73 0.07
CA GLN A 87 -30.95 6.17 1.46
C GLN A 87 -29.99 7.35 1.67
N ALA A 88 -28.90 7.42 0.94
CA ALA A 88 -27.99 8.57 0.93
C ALA A 88 -28.70 9.82 0.38
N ALA A 89 -29.38 9.71 -0.75
CA ALA A 89 -30.14 10.80 -1.35
C ALA A 89 -31.27 11.33 -0.45
N ASN A 90 -31.90 10.46 0.35
CA ASN A 90 -32.97 10.83 1.28
C ASN A 90 -32.45 11.38 2.62
N GLY A 91 -31.13 11.49 2.81
CA GLY A 91 -30.51 11.90 4.07
C GLY A 91 -30.70 10.90 5.22
N THR A 92 -31.11 9.67 4.94
CA THR A 92 -31.25 8.60 5.95
C THR A 92 -29.90 8.14 6.47
N ILE A 93 -28.89 8.13 5.58
CA ILE A 93 -27.51 7.82 5.95
C ILE A 93 -26.82 9.13 6.29
N ARG A 94 -26.32 9.20 7.53
CA ARG A 94 -25.63 10.37 8.05
C ARG A 94 -24.16 10.02 8.31
N ASN A 95 -23.32 11.04 8.39
CA ASN A 95 -21.91 10.88 8.77
C ASN A 95 -21.14 9.87 7.90
N ILE A 96 -21.29 9.98 6.56
CA ILE A 96 -20.38 9.30 5.64
C ILE A 96 -19.04 10.02 5.75
N PRO A 97 -17.94 9.35 6.17
CA PRO A 97 -16.63 9.97 6.23
C PRO A 97 -16.19 10.51 4.87
N ALA A 98 -15.38 11.56 4.86
CA ALA A 98 -14.85 12.15 3.62
C ALA A 98 -13.88 11.19 2.89
N ASN A 99 -13.15 10.38 3.65
CA ASN A 99 -12.16 9.44 3.14
C ASN A 99 -12.36 8.05 3.77
N GLY A 100 -11.92 7.03 3.06
CA GLY A 100 -11.80 5.68 3.59
C GLY A 100 -10.57 5.51 4.48
N THR A 101 -10.36 4.31 4.98
CA THR A 101 -9.20 3.98 5.83
C THR A 101 -8.44 2.79 5.25
N VAL A 102 -7.12 2.82 5.42
CA VAL A 102 -6.25 1.67 5.14
C VAL A 102 -5.78 1.10 6.46
N ASN A 103 -5.94 -0.21 6.62
CA ASN A 103 -5.61 -0.91 7.86
C ASN A 103 -4.85 -2.21 7.56
N LYS A 104 -4.07 -2.68 8.53
CA LYS A 104 -3.45 -4.00 8.51
C LYS A 104 -4.43 -5.05 9.00
N ILE A 105 -4.39 -6.20 8.35
CA ILE A 105 -5.15 -7.38 8.77
C ILE A 105 -4.26 -8.62 8.71
N ASP A 106 -4.53 -9.56 9.57
CA ASP A 106 -3.95 -10.89 9.50
C ASP A 106 -4.89 -11.81 8.71
N ILE A 107 -4.37 -12.46 7.68
CA ILE A 107 -5.08 -13.50 6.94
C ILE A 107 -4.58 -14.84 7.48
N PRO A 108 -5.44 -15.64 8.14
CA PRO A 108 -5.02 -16.89 8.73
C PRO A 108 -4.46 -17.90 7.71
N ALA A 109 -3.29 -18.45 8.00
CA ALA A 109 -2.62 -19.45 7.17
C ALA A 109 -2.77 -20.89 7.71
N THR A 110 -3.88 -21.19 8.38
CA THR A 110 -4.10 -22.43 9.15
C THR A 110 -3.91 -23.72 8.35
N LYS A 111 -4.23 -23.71 7.06
CA LYS A 111 -4.09 -24.87 6.16
C LYS A 111 -2.72 -24.90 5.45
N SER A 112 -2.24 -23.75 5.06
CA SER A 112 -1.00 -23.64 4.28
C SER A 112 0.25 -23.57 5.15
N GLN A 113 0.12 -23.03 6.37
CA GLN A 113 1.25 -22.68 7.24
C GLN A 113 2.27 -21.77 6.53
N PHE A 114 1.81 -20.96 5.58
CA PHE A 114 2.64 -20.01 4.85
C PHE A 114 2.90 -18.77 5.73
N GLU A 115 4.14 -18.36 5.84
CA GLU A 115 4.54 -17.19 6.63
C GLU A 115 4.30 -15.90 5.82
N ALA A 116 3.04 -15.49 5.73
CA ALA A 116 2.67 -14.26 5.06
C ALA A 116 2.87 -13.05 5.97
N ARG A 117 3.29 -11.92 5.38
CA ARG A 117 3.22 -10.62 6.03
C ARG A 117 1.76 -10.17 6.13
N LYS A 118 1.49 -9.19 6.98
CA LYS A 118 0.14 -8.62 7.12
C LYS A 118 -0.37 -8.06 5.80
N ALA A 119 -1.60 -8.38 5.47
CA ALA A 119 -2.30 -7.79 4.34
C ALA A 119 -2.74 -6.35 4.67
N LEU A 120 -2.90 -5.52 3.65
CA LEU A 120 -3.54 -4.22 3.79
C LEU A 120 -4.96 -4.27 3.22
N VAL A 121 -5.88 -3.60 3.90
CA VAL A 121 -7.27 -3.46 3.45
C VAL A 121 -7.66 -1.99 3.42
N TYR A 122 -8.19 -1.54 2.29
CA TYR A 122 -8.89 -0.27 2.18
C TYR A 122 -10.38 -0.49 2.41
N LEU A 123 -10.94 0.25 3.34
CA LEU A 123 -12.38 0.32 3.62
C LEU A 123 -12.91 1.67 3.13
N PRO A 124 -13.86 1.69 2.18
CA PRO A 124 -14.40 2.93 1.65
C PRO A 124 -15.31 3.64 2.67
N PRO A 125 -15.58 4.95 2.49
CA PRO A 125 -16.44 5.74 3.36
C PRO A 125 -17.80 5.10 3.66
N ALA A 126 -18.44 4.47 2.68
CA ALA A 126 -19.73 3.79 2.86
C ALA A 126 -19.65 2.59 3.83
N ALA A 127 -18.51 1.89 3.89
CA ALA A 127 -18.29 0.82 4.85
C ALA A 127 -18.11 1.35 6.28
N LEU A 128 -17.62 2.59 6.43
CA LEU A 128 -17.32 3.24 7.70
C LEU A 128 -18.47 4.12 8.22
N ALA A 129 -19.41 4.51 7.36
CA ALA A 129 -20.50 5.42 7.70
C ALA A 129 -21.29 4.93 8.92
N ASP A 130 -21.84 5.87 9.69
CA ASP A 130 -22.71 5.56 10.82
C ASP A 130 -24.10 5.13 10.32
N SER A 131 -24.22 3.86 9.96
CA SER A 131 -25.46 3.24 9.48
C SER A 131 -25.60 1.83 10.04
N LYS A 132 -26.79 1.48 10.48
CA LYS A 132 -27.11 0.11 10.94
C LYS A 132 -26.91 -0.92 9.83
N ARG A 133 -27.21 -0.56 8.58
CA ARG A 133 -27.09 -1.43 7.41
C ARG A 133 -25.99 -0.90 6.48
N LYS A 134 -25.10 -1.77 6.07
CA LYS A 134 -23.97 -1.43 5.19
C LYS A 134 -24.25 -1.89 3.75
N PRO A 135 -23.69 -1.22 2.74
CA PRO A 135 -23.84 -1.68 1.38
C PRO A 135 -23.02 -2.96 1.14
N ALA A 136 -23.56 -3.86 0.31
CA ALA A 136 -22.81 -4.97 -0.24
C ALA A 136 -21.83 -4.41 -1.27
N LEU A 137 -20.56 -4.31 -0.89
CA LEU A 137 -19.49 -3.75 -1.73
C LEU A 137 -18.72 -4.88 -2.42
N PRO A 138 -18.28 -4.69 -3.67
CA PRO A 138 -17.38 -5.61 -4.31
C PRO A 138 -16.01 -5.59 -3.59
N VAL A 139 -15.34 -6.73 -3.61
CA VAL A 139 -13.99 -6.89 -3.08
C VAL A 139 -13.02 -7.07 -4.23
N VAL A 140 -11.94 -6.30 -4.22
CA VAL A 140 -10.82 -6.41 -5.16
C VAL A 140 -9.62 -6.96 -4.40
N LEU A 141 -9.12 -8.10 -4.83
CA LEU A 141 -7.89 -8.68 -4.32
C LEU A 141 -6.72 -8.27 -5.22
N MET A 142 -5.72 -7.65 -4.63
CA MET A 142 -4.48 -7.24 -5.31
C MET A 142 -3.30 -8.05 -4.79
N LEU A 143 -2.39 -8.36 -5.68
CA LEU A 143 -1.14 -9.05 -5.39
C LEU A 143 0.01 -8.18 -5.86
N SER A 144 1.09 -8.13 -5.10
CA SER A 144 2.30 -7.42 -5.51
C SER A 144 3.08 -8.19 -6.58
N GLY A 145 3.86 -7.47 -7.37
CA GLY A 145 4.93 -8.09 -8.15
C GLY A 145 6.10 -8.55 -7.27
N GLN A 146 7.13 -9.12 -7.86
CA GLN A 146 8.37 -9.50 -7.19
C GLN A 146 9.52 -8.65 -7.76
N PRO A 147 10.28 -7.95 -6.91
CA PRO A 147 10.13 -7.78 -5.48
C PRO A 147 8.90 -6.92 -5.13
N GLY A 148 8.26 -7.18 -3.98
CA GLY A 148 7.11 -6.41 -3.59
C GLY A 148 6.49 -6.79 -2.24
N SER A 149 5.54 -5.97 -1.80
CA SER A 149 4.81 -6.13 -0.55
C SER A 149 3.38 -5.59 -0.67
N PRO A 150 2.47 -5.95 0.25
CA PRO A 150 1.15 -5.32 0.33
C PRO A 150 1.22 -3.79 0.45
N GLY A 151 2.19 -3.28 1.22
CA GLY A 151 2.43 -1.84 1.37
C GLY A 151 2.77 -1.17 0.05
N ARG A 152 3.65 -1.76 -0.73
CA ARG A 152 4.05 -1.24 -2.04
C ARG A 152 2.89 -1.15 -3.02
N VAL A 153 1.96 -2.11 -3.02
CA VAL A 153 0.75 -2.06 -3.85
C VAL A 153 -0.08 -0.83 -3.52
N PHE A 154 -0.30 -0.55 -2.23
CA PHE A 154 -1.09 0.59 -1.80
C PHE A 154 -0.40 1.92 -2.08
N GLN A 155 0.90 2.02 -1.83
CA GLN A 155 1.67 3.26 -1.93
C GLN A 155 1.95 3.62 -3.39
N ALA A 156 2.62 2.77 -4.14
CA ALA A 156 2.97 3.04 -5.53
C ALA A 156 1.72 3.14 -6.44
N GLY A 157 0.68 2.38 -6.14
CA GLY A 157 -0.60 2.43 -6.85
C GLY A 157 -1.48 3.61 -6.47
N GLY A 158 -1.16 4.35 -5.39
CA GLY A 158 -2.01 5.44 -4.89
C GLY A 158 -3.44 4.99 -4.58
N ILE A 159 -3.62 3.73 -4.14
CA ILE A 159 -4.92 3.06 -4.05
C ILE A 159 -5.90 3.84 -3.18
N GLN A 160 -5.48 4.31 -2.01
CA GLN A 160 -6.36 5.08 -1.14
C GLN A 160 -6.85 6.36 -1.82
N THR A 161 -5.95 7.14 -2.39
CA THR A 161 -6.29 8.41 -3.06
C THR A 161 -7.24 8.18 -4.24
N MET A 162 -7.00 7.14 -5.02
CA MET A 162 -7.86 6.78 -6.17
C MET A 162 -9.25 6.36 -5.71
N MET A 163 -9.35 5.50 -4.71
CA MET A 163 -10.62 5.00 -4.19
C MET A 163 -11.42 6.09 -3.46
N ASP A 164 -10.74 6.97 -2.70
CA ASP A 164 -11.38 8.13 -2.07
C ASP A 164 -11.90 9.11 -3.11
N GLY A 165 -11.13 9.37 -4.17
CA GLY A 165 -11.57 10.18 -5.29
C GLY A 165 -12.83 9.63 -5.96
N TYR A 166 -12.90 8.33 -6.19
CA TYR A 166 -14.07 7.65 -6.72
C TYR A 166 -15.25 7.72 -5.75
N ALA A 167 -15.03 7.41 -4.48
CA ALA A 167 -16.08 7.40 -3.46
C ALA A 167 -16.76 8.77 -3.28
N LYS A 168 -16.01 9.89 -3.40
CA LYS A 168 -16.55 11.26 -3.28
C LYS A 168 -17.67 11.56 -4.25
N THR A 169 -17.64 10.98 -5.44
CA THR A 169 -18.66 11.17 -6.49
C THR A 169 -19.71 10.07 -6.52
N HIS A 170 -19.62 9.08 -5.60
CA HIS A 170 -20.46 7.89 -5.58
C HIS A 170 -21.06 7.59 -4.21
N ASP A 171 -21.49 8.61 -3.46
CA ASP A 171 -22.15 8.47 -2.15
C ASP A 171 -21.32 7.67 -1.13
N GLY A 172 -20.01 7.85 -1.17
CA GLY A 172 -19.06 7.12 -0.33
C GLY A 172 -18.78 5.67 -0.78
N LEU A 173 -19.39 5.23 -1.88
CA LEU A 173 -19.24 3.87 -2.41
C LEU A 173 -17.92 3.72 -3.19
N ALA A 174 -17.13 2.74 -2.84
CA ALA A 174 -16.02 2.23 -3.62
C ALA A 174 -15.82 0.73 -3.29
N PRO A 175 -15.06 -0.01 -4.08
CA PRO A 175 -14.67 -1.38 -3.72
C PRO A 175 -13.88 -1.42 -2.41
N ILE A 176 -14.03 -2.50 -1.66
CA ILE A 176 -13.05 -2.89 -0.63
C ILE A 176 -11.84 -3.43 -1.38
N VAL A 177 -10.64 -2.90 -1.11
CA VAL A 177 -9.42 -3.37 -1.76
C VAL A 177 -8.54 -4.06 -0.72
N ILE A 178 -8.14 -5.29 -1.02
CA ILE A 178 -7.27 -6.09 -0.16
C ILE A 178 -5.98 -6.36 -0.93
N ALA A 179 -4.84 -5.92 -0.41
CA ALA A 179 -3.53 -6.35 -0.89
C ALA A 179 -3.00 -7.44 0.05
N ALA A 180 -3.00 -8.66 -0.44
CA ALA A 180 -2.51 -9.81 0.32
C ALA A 180 -1.05 -10.11 -0.04
N ASP A 181 -0.35 -10.77 0.87
CA ASP A 181 1.06 -11.16 0.68
C ASP A 181 1.17 -12.59 0.18
N GLN A 182 1.64 -12.77 -1.04
CA GLN A 182 1.93 -14.07 -1.63
C GLN A 182 3.43 -14.41 -1.63
N LEU A 183 4.28 -13.50 -1.13
CA LEU A 183 5.73 -13.67 -1.19
C LEU A 183 6.34 -14.07 0.14
N GLY A 184 5.81 -13.58 1.28
CA GLY A 184 6.39 -13.75 2.61
C GLY A 184 7.52 -12.77 2.90
N ALA A 185 8.39 -12.50 1.92
CA ALA A 185 9.45 -11.50 1.98
C ALA A 185 9.74 -10.91 0.60
N ASP A 186 10.34 -9.72 0.54
CA ASP A 186 10.64 -9.02 -0.72
C ASP A 186 11.64 -9.80 -1.60
N SER A 187 12.56 -10.53 -0.96
CA SER A 187 13.55 -11.37 -1.66
C SER A 187 13.00 -12.69 -2.17
N HIS A 188 11.80 -13.09 -1.76
CA HIS A 188 11.23 -14.38 -2.13
C HIS A 188 10.52 -14.28 -3.49
N ASN A 189 10.79 -15.26 -4.35
CA ASN A 189 10.01 -15.48 -5.56
C ASN A 189 9.29 -16.82 -5.45
N THR A 190 8.10 -16.80 -4.89
CA THR A 190 7.28 -18.00 -4.68
C THR A 190 6.69 -18.55 -5.97
N LEU A 191 6.73 -17.78 -7.07
CA LEU A 191 6.02 -18.09 -8.33
C LEU A 191 4.53 -18.42 -8.11
N CYS A 192 3.99 -18.05 -6.94
CA CYS A 192 2.64 -18.39 -6.48
C CYS A 192 2.36 -19.92 -6.48
N VAL A 193 3.36 -20.75 -6.26
CA VAL A 193 3.25 -22.21 -6.16
C VAL A 193 3.65 -22.70 -4.75
N ASP A 194 3.21 -23.89 -4.41
CA ASP A 194 3.67 -24.56 -3.19
C ASP A 194 5.08 -25.11 -3.41
N SER A 195 5.99 -24.82 -2.50
CA SER A 195 7.38 -25.25 -2.58
C SER A 195 7.97 -25.55 -1.20
N LYS A 196 9.00 -26.40 -1.18
CA LYS A 196 9.77 -26.66 0.05
C LYS A 196 10.67 -25.48 0.46
N VAL A 197 10.94 -24.55 -0.46
CA VAL A 197 11.87 -23.42 -0.24
C VAL A 197 11.15 -22.24 0.38
N TYR A 198 9.97 -21.88 -0.17
CA TYR A 198 9.23 -20.67 0.21
C TYR A 198 7.86 -20.96 0.84
N GLY A 199 7.57 -22.24 1.14
CA GLY A 199 6.32 -22.64 1.76
C GLY A 199 5.15 -22.78 0.76
N ASN A 200 3.93 -22.90 1.29
CA ASN A 200 2.75 -23.27 0.52
C ASN A 200 1.96 -22.02 0.07
N ALA A 201 2.56 -21.20 -0.77
CA ALA A 201 1.99 -19.94 -1.24
C ALA A 201 0.71 -20.12 -2.08
N LEU A 202 0.64 -21.15 -2.93
CA LEU A 202 -0.56 -21.47 -3.71
C LEU A 202 -1.72 -21.91 -2.81
N THR A 203 -1.46 -22.78 -1.86
CA THR A 203 -2.47 -23.25 -0.88
C THR A 203 -2.95 -22.07 -0.03
N TYR A 204 -2.05 -21.19 0.42
CA TYR A 204 -2.42 -19.97 1.14
C TYR A 204 -3.38 -19.10 0.30
N ARG A 205 -3.02 -18.80 -0.94
CA ARG A 205 -3.85 -18.01 -1.84
C ARG A 205 -5.23 -18.62 -2.09
N ARG A 206 -5.34 -19.93 -2.24
CA ARG A 206 -6.62 -20.61 -2.45
C ARG A 206 -7.54 -20.52 -1.24
N THR A 207 -7.00 -20.47 -0.03
CA THR A 207 -7.82 -20.37 1.19
C THR A 207 -8.47 -19.01 1.37
N TRP A 208 -7.98 -17.93 0.73
CA TRP A 208 -8.63 -16.61 0.81
C TRP A 208 -9.91 -16.52 -0.02
N SER A 209 -9.96 -17.28 -1.11
CA SER A 209 -11.07 -17.19 -2.08
C SER A 209 -12.27 -18.06 -1.73
N THR A 210 -12.15 -18.90 -0.68
CA THR A 210 -13.18 -19.88 -0.30
C THR A 210 -13.76 -19.65 1.09
N GLY A 211 -13.37 -18.60 1.80
CA GLY A 211 -13.87 -18.15 3.13
C GLY A 211 -14.58 -16.82 3.03
#